data_28d6e81cc9451b93d93344472bce37e5
#
_entry.id   28d6e81cc9451b93d93344472bce37e5
#
_cell.length_a   1.000
_cell.length_b   1.000
_cell.length_c   1.000
_cell.angle_alpha   90.00
_cell.angle_beta   90.00
_cell.angle_gamma   90.00
#
_symmetry.space_group_name_H-M   'P 1'
#
loop_
_entity.id
_entity.type
_entity.pdbx_description
1 polymer ?
#
loop_
_entity_poly.entity_id
_entity_poly.type
_entity_poly.pdbx_seq_one_letter_code
_entity_poly.pdbx_strand_id
1 'polypeptide(L)' 'MEFKRMGTRAGFPDLILCFPAKGYHALFVEMKTKTGRQQPTQKQMQRDLEWAGYKYVICRSLEDFMAEINGYLR' A
#
# COMPACT_ATOMS: atom_id res chain seq x y z
N MET A 1 14.59 -8.14 0.39
CA MET A 1 13.31 -7.46 0.18
C MET A 1 12.17 -8.44 0.44
N GLU A 2 11.18 -8.05 1.17
CA GLU A 2 10.14 -9.00 1.58
C GLU A 2 8.75 -8.38 1.48
N PHE A 3 7.84 -9.11 0.82
CA PHE A 3 6.43 -8.80 0.84
C PHE A 3 5.74 -9.59 1.92
N LYS A 4 4.89 -8.93 2.68
CA LYS A 4 4.02 -9.59 3.63
C LYS A 4 2.57 -9.32 3.29
N ARG A 5 1.77 -10.36 3.43
CA ARG A 5 0.34 -10.26 3.26
C ARG A 5 -0.28 -9.82 4.59
N MET A 6 -1.13 -8.76 4.50
CA MET A 6 -1.75 -8.17 5.67
C MET A 6 -3.24 -8.37 5.52
N GLY A 7 -3.95 -9.09 5.90
CA GLY A 7 -5.35 -9.24 5.49
C GLY A 7 -6.32 -9.57 6.59
N THR A 8 -5.85 -9.64 7.82
CA THR A 8 -6.71 -10.12 8.89
C THR A 8 -7.36 -9.02 9.70
N ARG A 9 -6.90 -7.78 9.54
CA ARG A 9 -7.39 -6.66 10.33
C ARG A 9 -8.14 -5.67 9.45
N ALA A 10 -9.32 -5.27 9.90
CA ALA A 10 -10.16 -4.32 9.15
C ALA A 10 -9.40 -3.01 8.94
N GLY A 11 -9.46 -2.50 7.70
CA GLY A 11 -8.83 -1.24 7.33
C GLY A 11 -7.37 -1.36 6.92
N PHE A 12 -6.69 -2.47 7.18
CA PHE A 12 -5.31 -2.65 6.77
C PHE A 12 -5.22 -2.92 5.26
N PRO A 13 -4.16 -2.38 4.60
CA PRO A 13 -3.90 -2.73 3.20
C PRO A 13 -3.53 -4.20 3.05
N ASP A 14 -3.59 -4.67 1.81
CA ASP A 14 -3.42 -6.09 1.51
C ASP A 14 -1.99 -6.58 1.64
N LEU A 15 -1.03 -5.74 1.25
CA LEU A 15 0.38 -6.12 1.20
C LEU A 15 1.25 -5.00 1.76
N ILE A 16 2.40 -5.41 2.30
CA ILE A 16 3.46 -4.47 2.65
C ILE A 16 4.77 -4.96 2.03
N LEU A 17 5.46 -4.06 1.35
CA LEU A 17 6.84 -4.29 0.93
C LEU A 17 7.74 -3.74 2.04
N CYS A 18 8.36 -4.64 2.78
CA CYS A 18 9.16 -4.30 3.96
C CYS A 18 10.56 -3.86 3.54
N PHE A 19 10.66 -2.72 2.89
CA PHE A 19 11.92 -2.19 2.40
C PHE A 19 11.86 -0.67 2.38
N PRO A 20 12.74 0.03 3.10
CA PRO A 20 12.72 1.49 3.10
C PRO A 20 13.31 2.03 1.81
N ALA A 21 12.63 3.01 1.21
CA ALA A 21 13.10 3.66 0.00
C ALA A 21 12.41 5.02 -0.13
N LYS A 22 13.00 5.92 -0.88
CA LYS A 22 12.40 7.22 -1.22
C LYS A 22 12.02 8.06 -0.01
N GLY A 23 12.65 7.84 1.13
CA GLY A 23 12.32 8.54 2.37
C GLY A 23 11.18 7.92 3.16
N TYR A 24 10.65 6.80 2.71
CA TYR A 24 9.58 6.08 3.40
C TYR A 24 10.13 4.87 4.14
N HIS A 25 9.44 4.46 5.21
CA HIS A 25 9.84 3.28 5.99
C HIS A 25 9.51 1.99 5.26
N ALA A 26 8.40 1.96 4.53
CA ALA A 26 7.94 0.82 3.77
C ALA A 26 6.86 1.26 2.80
N LEU A 27 6.44 0.36 1.92
CA LEU A 27 5.35 0.59 0.96
C LEU A 27 4.19 -0.32 1.28
N PHE A 28 3.04 0.27 1.56
CA PHE A 28 1.78 -0.47 1.72
C PHE A 28 1.00 -0.43 0.40
N VAL A 29 0.44 -1.55 0.02
CA VAL A 29 -0.32 -1.69 -1.22
C VAL A 29 -1.71 -2.23 -0.91
N GLU A 30 -2.71 -1.50 -1.37
CA GLU A 30 -4.10 -1.94 -1.30
C GLU A 30 -4.57 -2.26 -2.72
N MET A 31 -5.05 -3.48 -2.93
CA MET A 31 -5.56 -3.89 -4.24
C MET A 31 -7.06 -3.65 -4.29
N LYS A 32 -7.51 -3.03 -5.35
CA LYS A 32 -8.94 -2.75 -5.60
C LYS A 32 -9.28 -3.12 -7.03
N THR A 33 -10.55 -3.39 -7.28
CA THR A 33 -11.06 -3.49 -8.64
C THR A 33 -11.09 -2.10 -9.28
N LYS A 34 -11.35 -2.03 -10.57
CA LYS A 34 -11.40 -0.74 -11.28
C LYS A 34 -12.38 0.25 -10.67
N THR A 35 -13.49 -0.26 -10.14
CA THR A 35 -14.57 0.57 -9.59
C THR A 35 -14.68 0.50 -8.08
N GLY A 36 -13.88 -0.35 -7.44
CA GLY A 36 -13.92 -0.51 -5.99
C GLY A 36 -13.51 0.76 -5.27
N ARG A 37 -14.16 1.05 -4.16
CA ARG A 37 -13.89 2.23 -3.37
C ARG A 37 -13.27 1.87 -2.03
N GLN A 38 -12.39 2.74 -1.56
CA GLN A 38 -11.82 2.62 -0.24
C GLN A 38 -12.92 2.79 0.83
N GLN A 39 -12.93 1.91 1.81
CA GLN A 39 -13.83 2.04 2.95
C GLN A 39 -13.32 3.14 3.90
N PRO A 40 -14.20 3.72 4.73
CA PRO A 40 -13.77 4.75 5.69
C PRO A 40 -12.64 4.31 6.61
N THR A 41 -12.65 3.05 7.06
CA THR A 41 -11.58 2.50 7.89
C THR A 41 -10.25 2.44 7.12
N GLN A 42 -10.31 2.14 5.83
CA GLN A 42 -9.12 2.11 4.98
C GLN A 42 -8.55 3.51 4.76
N LYS A 43 -9.42 4.50 4.57
CA LYS A 43 -9.00 5.89 4.43
C LYS A 43 -8.31 6.40 5.68
N GLN A 44 -8.83 6.03 6.85
CA GLN A 44 -8.20 6.42 8.11
C GLN A 44 -6.85 5.74 8.26
N MET A 45 -6.76 4.45 7.95
CA MET A 45 -5.49 3.72 8.00
C MET A 45 -4.47 4.35 7.07
N GLN A 46 -4.88 4.74 5.87
CA GLN A 46 -4.00 5.42 4.93
C GLN A 46 -3.43 6.70 5.54
N ARG A 47 -4.27 7.54 6.12
CA ARG A 47 -3.82 8.78 6.74
C ARG A 47 -2.83 8.51 7.87
N ASP A 48 -3.13 7.53 8.71
CA ASP A 48 -2.28 7.19 9.84
C ASP A 48 -0.91 6.67 9.37
N LEU A 49 -0.90 5.80 8.36
CA LEU A 49 0.35 5.24 7.84
C LEU A 49 1.18 6.31 7.13
N GLU A 50 0.55 7.16 6.34
CA GLU A 50 1.27 8.26 5.67
C GLU A 50 1.86 9.22 6.69
N TRP A 51 1.10 9.53 7.74
CA TRP A 51 1.60 10.40 8.80
C TRP A 51 2.82 9.78 9.51
N ALA A 52 2.82 8.46 9.66
CA ALA A 52 3.91 7.73 10.31
C ALA A 52 5.13 7.53 9.39
N GLY A 53 5.09 8.00 8.16
CA GLY A 53 6.24 7.94 7.26
C GLY A 53 6.25 6.77 6.29
N TYR A 54 5.11 6.12 6.09
CA TYR A 54 4.97 5.04 5.11
C TYR A 54 4.35 5.55 3.83
N LYS A 55 4.68 4.91 2.72
CA LYS A 55 3.99 5.16 1.47
C LYS A 55 2.81 4.20 1.37
N TYR A 56 1.68 4.70 0.87
CA TYR A 56 0.46 3.92 0.71
C TYR A 56 -0.07 4.14 -0.70
N VAL A 57 -0.31 3.06 -1.44
CA VAL A 57 -0.81 3.16 -2.80
C VAL A 57 -2.01 2.24 -2.98
N ILE A 58 -2.91 2.65 -3.86
CA ILE A 58 -4.04 1.85 -4.27
C ILE A 58 -3.77 1.40 -5.70
N CYS A 59 -3.72 0.10 -5.91
CA CYS A 59 -3.47 -0.48 -7.22
C CYS A 59 -4.74 -1.16 -7.72
N ARG A 60 -5.10 -0.89 -8.97
CA ARG A 60 -6.34 -1.40 -9.56
C ARG A 60 -6.10 -2.39 -10.67
N SER A 61 -4.84 -2.74 -10.90
CA SER A 61 -4.43 -3.72 -11.92
C SER A 61 -3.05 -4.23 -11.57
N LEU A 62 -2.64 -5.30 -12.23
CA LEU A 62 -1.28 -5.80 -12.11
C LEU A 62 -0.27 -4.77 -12.61
N GLU A 63 -0.61 -4.07 -13.69
CA GLU A 63 0.24 -3.02 -14.24
C GLU A 63 0.47 -1.90 -13.24
N ASP A 64 -0.59 -1.47 -12.55
CA ASP A 64 -0.47 -0.46 -11.49
C ASP A 64 0.48 -0.94 -10.41
N PHE A 65 0.30 -2.17 -9.98
CA PHE A 65 1.11 -2.76 -8.93
C PHE A 65 2.59 -2.77 -9.33
N MET A 66 2.90 -3.26 -10.52
CA MET A 66 4.27 -3.33 -10.99
C MET A 66 4.90 -1.95 -11.16
N ALA A 67 4.13 -0.98 -11.65
CA ALA A 67 4.63 0.38 -11.80
C ALA A 67 4.97 1.00 -10.44
N GLU A 68 4.13 0.78 -9.44
CA GLU A 68 4.38 1.31 -8.10
C GLU A 68 5.59 0.66 -7.44
N ILE A 69 5.74 -0.65 -7.57
CA ILE A 69 6.90 -1.36 -7.03
C ILE A 69 8.18 -0.88 -7.71
N ASN A 70 8.19 -0.81 -9.04
CA ASN A 70 9.37 -0.36 -9.77
C ASN A 70 9.73 1.08 -9.43
N GLY A 71 8.76 1.95 -9.33
CA GLY A 71 8.99 3.34 -8.97
C GLY A 71 9.52 3.50 -7.55
N TYR A 72 9.05 2.67 -6.63
CA TYR A 72 9.49 2.71 -5.24
C TYR A 72 10.94 2.24 -5.08
N LEU A 73 11.34 1.24 -5.84
CA LEU A 73 12.65 0.60 -5.71
C LEU A 73 13.78 1.28 -6.50
N ARG A 74 13.46 2.23 -7.35
CA ARG A 74 14.49 2.88 -8.21
C ARG A 74 15.14 4.09 -7.58
#